data_55b94c10369ea0d738fc299e581631fe
#
_entry.id   55b94c10369ea0d738fc299e581631fe
#
_cell.length_a   1.000
_cell.length_b   1.000
_cell.length_c   1.000
_cell.angle_alpha   90.00
_cell.angle_beta   90.00
_cell.angle_gamma   90.00
#
_symmetry.space_group_name_H-M   'P 1'
#
loop_
_entity.id
_entity.type
_entity.pdbx_description
1 polymer ?
#
loop_
_entity_poly.entity_id
_entity_poly.type
_entity_poly.pdbx_seq_one_letter_code
_entity_poly.pdbx_strand_id
1 'polypeptide(L)'
;MEVSPEEYYRHLYPYDQLVRLLTQNGDELPNIEFAIEGLSPAGDKFYRRYLSVKTAKELKAEVSNFPHVKTFHFGAVYTGKPSGNVRVSAPVRRVLSFDIDLTDKEWIPLKEGGDISLPLCDRAWPVCAASVDLLRRVLELAFGYTQLLVVYSGRRGAHVHVFDEGAMSLSSEGRAAIIGYVNGATGTDKLRSTSGVHLVMKMHNLRKHVRRLFKTLFVVRMGILDTRQARLDFLARLDLEKYASLSDMTDMLIPEVVDKETGKDAWKCIVQHLEGVKQTSPWVLDRLDCAVLAYVWPMLDTNVTRDIAHLTKVPFACHAKTGRVACAVAADELMAFEPGQEAPSLVSWNQDTMDDALLLFDGRKEAMAEAMAEAGISEAERRGEANWELGEQQEQQEDPEDPEDPEDPEVAVLSDSIMAELERKAEAELSEPDMEDLVGPAPRSAVPTNRAPRQALPRKMTFKRKLSPLVPEE
;
A
#
# COMPACT_ATOMS: atom_id res chain seq x y z
N MET A 1 -28.21 -9.59 -7.07
CA MET A 1 -28.15 -11.03 -7.40
C MET A 1 -26.84 -11.55 -6.85
N GLU A 2 -26.78 -12.75 -6.28
CA GLU A 2 -25.52 -13.40 -5.90
C GLU A 2 -24.95 -14.16 -7.10
N VAL A 3 -23.65 -14.07 -7.32
CA VAL A 3 -22.91 -14.71 -8.42
C VAL A 3 -21.81 -15.58 -7.80
N SER A 4 -21.70 -16.84 -8.21
CA SER A 4 -20.59 -17.69 -7.75
C SER A 4 -19.26 -17.28 -8.43
N PRO A 5 -18.11 -17.54 -7.79
CA PRO A 5 -16.81 -17.30 -8.44
C PRO A 5 -16.67 -18.04 -9.79
N GLU A 6 -17.19 -19.24 -9.89
CA GLU A 6 -17.19 -20.05 -11.12
C GLU A 6 -18.01 -19.39 -12.23
N GLU A 7 -19.21 -18.87 -11.92
CA GLU A 7 -20.04 -18.14 -12.87
C GLU A 7 -19.39 -16.83 -13.30
N TYR A 8 -18.80 -16.11 -12.34
CA TYR A 8 -18.08 -14.88 -12.61
C TYR A 8 -16.95 -15.10 -13.61
N TYR A 9 -16.04 -16.02 -13.35
CA TYR A 9 -14.91 -16.29 -14.24
C TYR A 9 -15.36 -16.92 -15.58
N ARG A 10 -16.48 -17.63 -15.62
CA ARG A 10 -17.01 -18.22 -16.86
C ARG A 10 -17.69 -17.19 -17.76
N HIS A 11 -18.38 -16.22 -17.18
CA HIS A 11 -19.30 -15.39 -17.97
C HIS A 11 -19.03 -13.88 -17.91
N LEU A 12 -18.52 -13.38 -16.78
CA LEU A 12 -18.50 -11.97 -16.48
C LEU A 12 -17.09 -11.34 -16.40
N TYR A 13 -16.06 -12.16 -16.21
CA TYR A 13 -14.69 -11.66 -16.10
C TYR A 13 -14.18 -11.08 -17.43
N PRO A 14 -13.55 -9.88 -17.44
CA PRO A 14 -13.14 -9.15 -18.65
C PRO A 14 -11.79 -9.62 -19.21
N TYR A 15 -11.75 -10.80 -19.81
CA TYR A 15 -10.51 -11.40 -20.35
C TYR A 15 -9.85 -10.58 -21.44
N ASP A 16 -10.63 -9.92 -22.32
CA ASP A 16 -10.10 -9.12 -23.40
C ASP A 16 -9.40 -7.86 -22.89
N GLN A 17 -9.95 -7.21 -21.85
CA GLN A 17 -9.32 -6.05 -21.20
C GLN A 17 -8.00 -6.44 -20.55
N LEU A 18 -7.98 -7.56 -19.82
CA LEU A 18 -6.75 -8.07 -19.21
C LEU A 18 -5.66 -8.34 -20.27
N VAL A 19 -6.00 -9.04 -21.34
CA VAL A 19 -5.04 -9.37 -22.40
C VAL A 19 -4.51 -8.09 -23.04
N ARG A 20 -5.38 -7.14 -23.39
CA ARG A 20 -4.96 -5.84 -23.93
C ARG A 20 -4.02 -5.06 -22.99
N LEU A 21 -4.27 -5.12 -21.68
CA LEU A 21 -3.37 -4.51 -20.70
C LEU A 21 -1.98 -5.18 -20.70
N LEU A 22 -1.94 -6.50 -20.64
CA LEU A 22 -0.68 -7.24 -20.50
C LEU A 22 0.17 -7.26 -21.79
N THR A 23 -0.45 -7.01 -22.96
CA THR A 23 0.24 -6.97 -24.26
C THR A 23 0.46 -5.56 -24.82
N GLN A 24 0.11 -4.52 -24.06
CA GLN A 24 0.19 -3.13 -24.54
C GLN A 24 1.61 -2.67 -24.91
N ASN A 25 2.63 -3.28 -24.30
CA ASN A 25 4.05 -2.99 -24.56
C ASN A 25 4.65 -3.90 -25.66
N GLY A 26 3.82 -4.56 -26.46
CA GLY A 26 4.24 -5.45 -27.54
C GLY A 26 4.64 -6.86 -27.11
N ASP A 27 4.38 -7.24 -25.86
CA ASP A 27 4.66 -8.60 -25.36
C ASP A 27 3.71 -9.61 -26.04
N GLU A 28 4.27 -10.75 -26.42
CA GLU A 28 3.51 -11.85 -26.98
C GLU A 28 2.78 -12.63 -25.90
N LEU A 29 1.46 -12.73 -26.00
CA LEU A 29 0.63 -13.43 -25.01
C LEU A 29 1.09 -14.86 -24.70
N PRO A 30 1.56 -15.69 -25.66
CA PRO A 30 2.08 -17.02 -25.38
C PRO A 30 3.31 -17.06 -24.48
N ASN A 31 4.03 -15.94 -24.35
CA ASN A 31 5.23 -15.84 -23.53
C ASN A 31 4.93 -15.32 -22.11
N ILE A 32 3.71 -14.86 -21.85
CA ILE A 32 3.28 -14.41 -20.53
C ILE A 32 2.83 -15.60 -19.69
N GLU A 33 3.37 -15.72 -18.49
CA GLU A 33 2.92 -16.75 -17.54
C GLU A 33 1.56 -16.41 -16.95
N PHE A 34 0.66 -17.38 -16.96
CA PHE A 34 -0.54 -17.40 -16.12
C PHE A 34 -0.48 -18.53 -15.11
N ALA A 35 -1.15 -18.34 -13.99
CA ALA A 35 -1.33 -19.37 -12.98
C ALA A 35 -2.74 -19.30 -12.40
N ILE A 36 -3.33 -20.46 -12.10
CA ILE A 36 -4.68 -20.57 -11.55
C ILE A 36 -4.60 -21.21 -10.16
N GLU A 37 -5.26 -20.58 -9.19
CA GLU A 37 -5.48 -21.11 -7.84
C GLU A 37 -6.89 -21.68 -7.74
N GLY A 38 -7.01 -22.90 -7.24
CA GLY A 38 -8.29 -23.54 -6.97
C GLY A 38 -8.25 -24.38 -5.70
N LEU A 39 -9.37 -25.10 -5.47
CA LEU A 39 -9.47 -26.06 -4.38
C LEU A 39 -9.61 -27.47 -4.97
N SER A 40 -8.94 -28.44 -4.36
CA SER A 40 -9.21 -29.86 -4.60
C SER A 40 -10.61 -30.23 -4.08
N PRO A 41 -11.16 -31.38 -4.48
CA PRO A 41 -12.40 -31.92 -3.88
C PRO A 41 -12.31 -32.08 -2.35
N ALA A 42 -11.10 -32.25 -1.81
CA ALA A 42 -10.83 -32.33 -0.38
C ALA A 42 -10.72 -30.93 0.30
N GLY A 43 -10.78 -29.84 -0.46
CA GLY A 43 -10.67 -28.46 0.04
C GLY A 43 -9.25 -27.93 0.13
N ASP A 44 -8.23 -28.70 -0.29
CA ASP A 44 -6.85 -28.26 -0.28
C ASP A 44 -6.59 -27.29 -1.42
N LYS A 45 -5.81 -26.24 -1.13
CA LYS A 45 -5.36 -25.28 -2.15
C LYS A 45 -4.35 -25.93 -3.09
N PHE A 46 -4.52 -25.69 -4.38
CA PHE A 46 -3.52 -26.07 -5.36
C PHE A 46 -3.38 -24.99 -6.44
N TYR A 47 -2.18 -24.97 -7.03
CA TYR A 47 -1.81 -24.03 -8.08
C TYR A 47 -1.41 -24.79 -9.34
N ARG A 48 -1.89 -24.31 -10.49
CA ARG A 48 -1.35 -24.68 -11.80
C ARG A 48 -0.60 -23.48 -12.38
N ARG A 49 0.71 -23.60 -12.48
CA ARG A 49 1.62 -22.54 -12.98
C ARG A 49 2.06 -22.81 -14.44
N TYR A 50 2.74 -21.83 -14.99
CA TYR A 50 3.34 -21.88 -16.34
C TYR A 50 2.32 -22.13 -17.45
N LEU A 51 1.11 -21.61 -17.28
CA LEU A 51 0.11 -21.63 -18.34
C LEU A 51 0.51 -20.62 -19.41
N SER A 52 0.39 -21.05 -20.65
CA SER A 52 0.64 -20.25 -21.85
C SER A 52 -0.60 -20.34 -22.74
N VAL A 53 -1.09 -19.21 -23.17
CA VAL A 53 -2.30 -19.10 -24.02
C VAL A 53 -2.01 -18.17 -25.19
N LYS A 54 -2.74 -18.36 -26.29
CA LYS A 54 -2.59 -17.53 -27.50
C LYS A 54 -3.66 -16.46 -27.63
N THR A 55 -4.77 -16.60 -26.93
CA THR A 55 -5.91 -15.71 -27.03
C THR A 55 -6.61 -15.54 -25.70
N ALA A 56 -7.35 -14.44 -25.51
CA ALA A 56 -8.25 -14.24 -24.37
C ALA A 56 -9.28 -15.37 -24.22
N LYS A 57 -9.74 -15.93 -25.36
CA LYS A 57 -10.67 -17.06 -25.37
C LYS A 57 -10.04 -18.34 -24.82
N GLU A 58 -8.78 -18.62 -25.14
CA GLU A 58 -8.04 -19.74 -24.52
C GLU A 58 -7.85 -19.54 -23.04
N LEU A 59 -7.47 -18.32 -22.60
CA LEU A 59 -7.35 -17.99 -21.18
C LEU A 59 -8.66 -18.20 -20.44
N LYS A 60 -9.77 -17.70 -21.01
CA LYS A 60 -11.13 -17.95 -20.50
C LYS A 60 -11.42 -19.44 -20.36
N ALA A 61 -11.09 -20.24 -21.36
CA ALA A 61 -11.33 -21.69 -21.34
C ALA A 61 -10.51 -22.36 -20.24
N GLU A 62 -9.23 -22.04 -20.09
CA GLU A 62 -8.36 -22.59 -19.03
C GLU A 62 -8.87 -22.26 -17.62
N VAL A 63 -9.26 -20.99 -17.38
CA VAL A 63 -9.76 -20.53 -16.07
C VAL A 63 -11.15 -21.12 -15.78
N SER A 64 -12.08 -21.08 -16.77
CA SER A 64 -13.47 -21.54 -16.58
C SER A 64 -13.59 -23.05 -16.38
N ASN A 65 -12.67 -23.82 -16.93
CA ASN A 65 -12.64 -25.28 -16.80
C ASN A 65 -11.82 -25.75 -15.59
N PHE A 66 -11.18 -24.81 -14.86
CA PHE A 66 -10.39 -25.16 -13.70
C PHE A 66 -11.30 -25.49 -12.51
N PRO A 67 -11.13 -26.62 -11.83
CA PRO A 67 -12.00 -27.02 -10.73
C PRO A 67 -11.97 -26.01 -9.57
N HIS A 68 -13.14 -25.59 -9.11
CA HIS A 68 -13.29 -24.71 -7.96
C HIS A 68 -12.31 -23.52 -7.98
N VAL A 69 -12.23 -22.84 -9.13
CA VAL A 69 -11.38 -21.67 -9.31
C VAL A 69 -11.65 -20.62 -8.23
N LYS A 70 -10.59 -20.17 -7.56
CA LYS A 70 -10.63 -19.11 -6.56
C LYS A 70 -10.16 -17.79 -7.13
N THR A 71 -9.04 -17.82 -7.83
CA THR A 71 -8.44 -16.66 -8.46
C THR A 71 -7.43 -17.13 -9.49
N PHE A 72 -6.96 -16.22 -10.32
CA PHE A 72 -5.81 -16.49 -11.16
C PHE A 72 -4.86 -15.30 -11.18
N HIS A 73 -3.67 -15.53 -11.70
CA HIS A 73 -2.53 -14.63 -11.59
C HIS A 73 -1.86 -14.52 -12.95
N PHE A 74 -1.21 -13.39 -13.18
CA PHE A 74 -0.22 -13.24 -14.24
C PHE A 74 1.18 -13.18 -13.62
N GLY A 75 2.17 -13.59 -14.38
CA GLY A 75 3.57 -13.60 -13.97
C GLY A 75 4.45 -12.82 -14.94
N ALA A 76 5.68 -13.27 -15.10
CA ALA A 76 6.65 -12.69 -16.00
C ALA A 76 6.35 -13.00 -17.47
N VAL A 77 6.95 -12.20 -18.35
CA VAL A 77 7.18 -12.52 -19.76
C VAL A 77 8.45 -13.35 -19.83
N TYR A 78 8.41 -14.45 -20.55
CA TYR A 78 9.51 -15.40 -20.71
C TYR A 78 10.15 -15.29 -22.10
N THR A 79 11.36 -15.81 -22.26
CA THR A 79 12.05 -15.89 -23.56
C THR A 79 11.32 -16.76 -24.59
N GLY A 80 10.31 -17.47 -24.18
CA GLY A 80 9.43 -18.34 -24.96
C GLY A 80 8.31 -18.84 -24.06
N LYS A 81 7.74 -20.01 -24.35
CA LYS A 81 6.67 -20.57 -23.53
C LYS A 81 7.11 -20.70 -22.06
N PRO A 82 6.34 -20.15 -21.09
CA PRO A 82 6.65 -20.23 -19.67
C PRO A 82 6.98 -21.64 -19.18
N SER A 83 8.02 -21.78 -18.37
CA SER A 83 8.51 -23.04 -17.87
C SER A 83 9.12 -22.88 -16.48
N GLY A 84 8.94 -23.88 -15.60
CA GLY A 84 9.67 -23.97 -14.32
C GLY A 84 11.16 -24.25 -14.48
N ASN A 85 11.62 -24.59 -15.69
CA ASN A 85 13.02 -24.81 -15.99
C ASN A 85 13.59 -23.59 -16.75
N VAL A 86 14.36 -22.77 -16.07
CA VAL A 86 14.97 -21.55 -16.62
C VAL A 86 15.95 -21.81 -17.78
N ARG A 87 16.47 -23.04 -17.91
CA ARG A 87 17.30 -23.43 -19.06
C ARG A 87 16.47 -23.62 -20.33
N VAL A 88 15.18 -23.85 -20.20
CA VAL A 88 14.23 -24.02 -21.31
C VAL A 88 13.65 -22.65 -21.70
N SER A 89 13.20 -21.89 -20.70
CA SER A 89 12.64 -20.56 -20.88
C SER A 89 12.84 -19.76 -19.60
N ALA A 90 13.44 -18.58 -19.69
CA ALA A 90 13.75 -17.71 -18.55
C ALA A 90 12.78 -16.53 -18.49
N PRO A 91 12.39 -16.07 -17.29
CA PRO A 91 11.66 -14.81 -17.14
C PRO A 91 12.60 -13.63 -17.47
N VAL A 92 12.15 -12.74 -18.35
CA VAL A 92 12.96 -11.60 -18.83
C VAL A 92 12.36 -10.25 -18.49
N ARG A 93 11.03 -10.18 -18.34
CA ARG A 93 10.28 -8.96 -18.03
C ARG A 93 9.13 -9.27 -17.11
N ARG A 94 8.74 -8.30 -16.31
CA ARG A 94 7.54 -8.41 -15.46
C ARG A 94 7.07 -7.03 -15.06
N VAL A 95 5.77 -6.81 -15.04
CA VAL A 95 5.15 -5.62 -14.43
C VAL A 95 5.74 -5.41 -13.04
N LEU A 96 6.26 -4.21 -12.76
CA LEU A 96 6.78 -3.87 -11.43
C LEU A 96 5.57 -3.60 -10.53
N SER A 97 5.33 -4.48 -9.57
CA SER A 97 4.14 -4.43 -8.73
C SER A 97 4.50 -4.21 -7.27
N PHE A 98 3.72 -3.38 -6.60
CA PHE A 98 3.79 -3.15 -5.16
C PHE A 98 2.48 -3.59 -4.51
N ASP A 99 2.56 -4.30 -3.40
CA ASP A 99 1.41 -4.74 -2.62
C ASP A 99 1.38 -4.01 -1.28
N ILE A 100 0.27 -3.31 -1.02
CA ILE A 100 0.01 -2.54 0.20
C ILE A 100 -1.10 -3.26 0.96
N ASP A 101 -0.83 -3.75 2.17
CA ASP A 101 -1.81 -4.36 3.05
C ASP A 101 -1.92 -3.58 4.37
N LEU A 102 -3.14 -3.13 4.70
CA LEU A 102 -3.40 -2.38 5.92
C LEU A 102 -3.17 -3.16 7.21
N THR A 103 -3.14 -4.50 7.17
CA THR A 103 -2.85 -5.31 8.37
C THR A 103 -1.44 -5.16 8.88
N ASP A 104 -0.53 -4.66 8.06
CA ASP A 104 0.85 -4.40 8.46
C ASP A 104 0.98 -3.13 9.32
N LYS A 105 -0.11 -2.37 9.48
CA LYS A 105 -0.20 -1.20 10.36
C LYS A 105 -0.91 -1.57 11.67
N GLU A 106 -0.16 -1.93 12.70
CA GLU A 106 -0.67 -2.40 14.00
C GLU A 106 -1.63 -1.42 14.70
N TRP A 107 -1.47 -0.12 14.44
CA TRP A 107 -2.29 0.93 15.04
C TRP A 107 -3.68 1.08 14.39
N ILE A 108 -3.95 0.38 13.26
CA ILE A 108 -5.29 0.37 12.64
C ILE A 108 -6.10 -0.81 13.16
N PRO A 109 -7.19 -0.61 13.87
CA PRO A 109 -8.04 -1.69 14.37
C PRO A 109 -8.90 -2.25 13.24
N LEU A 110 -8.43 -3.30 12.56
CA LEU A 110 -9.17 -3.96 11.47
C LEU A 110 -9.98 -5.18 11.92
N LYS A 111 -9.92 -5.55 13.20
CA LYS A 111 -10.52 -6.78 13.74
C LYS A 111 -11.69 -6.47 14.66
N GLU A 112 -12.73 -7.27 14.54
CA GLU A 112 -13.91 -7.26 15.39
C GLU A 112 -14.26 -8.70 15.73
N GLY A 113 -14.47 -9.02 17.02
CA GLY A 113 -14.75 -10.38 17.44
C GLY A 113 -13.67 -11.42 17.10
N GLY A 114 -12.42 -10.98 16.84
CA GLY A 114 -11.30 -11.83 16.44
C GLY A 114 -11.08 -11.94 14.93
N ASP A 115 -12.09 -11.65 14.13
CA ASP A 115 -12.02 -11.68 12.67
C ASP A 115 -11.81 -10.28 12.06
N ILE A 116 -11.26 -10.23 10.84
CA ILE A 116 -11.10 -8.97 10.11
C ILE A 116 -12.47 -8.51 9.61
N SER A 117 -12.92 -7.39 10.14
CA SER A 117 -14.20 -6.75 9.80
C SER A 117 -14.08 -5.96 8.49
N LEU A 118 -14.99 -6.23 7.55
CA LEU A 118 -15.03 -5.52 6.27
C LEU A 118 -15.41 -4.04 6.42
N PRO A 119 -16.41 -3.66 7.26
CA PRO A 119 -16.69 -2.25 7.53
C PRO A 119 -15.49 -1.48 8.13
N LEU A 120 -14.68 -2.13 8.97
CA LEU A 120 -13.45 -1.51 9.50
C LEU A 120 -12.41 -1.32 8.40
N CYS A 121 -12.29 -2.27 7.46
CA CYS A 121 -11.42 -2.13 6.30
C CYS A 121 -11.86 -0.96 5.41
N ASP A 122 -13.16 -0.80 5.17
CA ASP A 122 -13.71 0.30 4.36
C ASP A 122 -13.45 1.65 5.02
N ARG A 123 -13.69 1.78 6.34
CA ARG A 123 -13.35 2.99 7.09
C ARG A 123 -11.84 3.31 7.10
N ALA A 124 -10.99 2.30 7.02
CA ALA A 124 -9.54 2.48 6.97
C ALA A 124 -9.01 2.71 5.55
N TRP A 125 -9.85 2.63 4.51
CA TRP A 125 -9.43 2.84 3.13
C TRP A 125 -8.66 4.16 2.89
N PRO A 126 -9.04 5.31 3.47
CA PRO A 126 -8.28 6.55 3.28
C PRO A 126 -6.81 6.46 3.69
N VAL A 127 -6.45 5.58 4.64
CA VAL A 127 -5.05 5.33 5.00
C VAL A 127 -4.31 4.57 3.89
N CYS A 128 -4.99 3.59 3.27
CA CYS A 128 -4.47 2.88 2.11
C CYS A 128 -4.28 3.85 0.94
N ALA A 129 -5.29 4.66 0.66
CA ALA A 129 -5.28 5.69 -0.38
C ALA A 129 -4.13 6.69 -0.21
N ALA A 130 -3.92 7.19 1.02
CA ALA A 130 -2.79 8.05 1.36
C ALA A 130 -1.43 7.38 1.10
N SER A 131 -1.32 6.11 1.47
CA SER A 131 -0.10 5.32 1.26
C SER A 131 0.16 5.08 -0.23
N VAL A 132 -0.90 4.82 -1.03
CA VAL A 132 -0.82 4.67 -2.48
C VAL A 132 -0.42 5.99 -3.15
N ASP A 133 -1.05 7.11 -2.79
CA ASP A 133 -0.74 8.42 -3.35
C ASP A 133 0.72 8.80 -3.11
N LEU A 134 1.19 8.58 -1.88
CA LEU A 134 2.59 8.84 -1.54
C LEU A 134 3.57 7.96 -2.32
N LEU A 135 3.28 6.65 -2.43
CA LEU A 135 4.11 5.75 -3.23
C LEU A 135 4.14 6.17 -4.69
N ARG A 136 2.98 6.49 -5.28
CA ARG A 136 2.87 6.95 -6.67
C ARG A 136 3.74 8.19 -6.91
N ARG A 137 3.64 9.22 -6.07
CA ARG A 137 4.45 10.43 -6.18
C ARG A 137 5.95 10.15 -6.10
N VAL A 138 6.37 9.24 -5.24
CA VAL A 138 7.79 8.85 -5.17
C VAL A 138 8.22 8.12 -6.43
N LEU A 139 7.39 7.23 -6.98
CA LEU A 139 7.69 6.52 -8.22
C LEU A 139 7.79 7.49 -9.42
N GLU A 140 6.92 8.49 -9.48
CA GLU A 140 6.95 9.55 -10.49
C GLU A 140 8.17 10.45 -10.33
N LEU A 141 8.40 11.00 -9.13
CA LEU A 141 9.44 12.01 -8.90
C LEU A 141 10.86 11.44 -8.87
N ALA A 142 11.05 10.24 -8.30
CA ALA A 142 12.38 9.65 -8.16
C ALA A 142 12.80 8.77 -9.34
N PHE A 143 11.85 8.16 -10.04
CA PHE A 143 12.13 7.19 -11.11
C PHE A 143 11.52 7.59 -12.46
N GLY A 144 10.72 8.66 -12.52
CA GLY A 144 10.07 9.11 -13.76
C GLY A 144 9.00 8.15 -14.28
N TYR A 145 8.45 7.26 -13.42
CA TYR A 145 7.42 6.32 -13.83
C TYR A 145 6.07 7.00 -13.96
N THR A 146 5.42 6.86 -15.11
CA THR A 146 4.15 7.52 -15.42
C THR A 146 3.01 6.55 -15.72
N GLN A 147 3.34 5.29 -16.06
CA GLN A 147 2.36 4.29 -16.45
C GLN A 147 1.94 3.45 -15.25
N LEU A 148 1.22 4.07 -14.32
CA LEU A 148 0.79 3.45 -13.08
C LEU A 148 -0.69 3.09 -13.11
N LEU A 149 -0.99 1.84 -12.75
CA LEU A 149 -2.35 1.36 -12.51
C LEU A 149 -2.50 1.02 -11.02
N VAL A 150 -3.42 1.70 -10.36
CA VAL A 150 -3.81 1.38 -8.98
C VAL A 150 -5.01 0.46 -9.00
N VAL A 151 -4.96 -0.62 -8.24
CA VAL A 151 -6.03 -1.62 -8.13
C VAL A 151 -6.37 -1.85 -6.67
N TYR A 152 -7.61 -1.60 -6.28
CA TYR A 152 -8.14 -2.03 -4.98
C TYR A 152 -8.08 -3.56 -4.89
N SER A 153 -7.57 -4.11 -3.80
CA SER A 153 -7.31 -5.57 -3.70
C SER A 153 -8.57 -6.44 -3.44
N GLY A 154 -9.73 -5.81 -3.29
CA GLY A 154 -10.99 -6.49 -2.96
C GLY A 154 -11.25 -6.64 -1.45
N ARG A 155 -10.37 -6.12 -0.55
CA ARG A 155 -10.57 -6.22 0.90
C ARG A 155 -9.98 -5.05 1.70
N ARG A 156 -8.66 -5.00 1.89
CA ARG A 156 -8.00 -4.11 2.86
C ARG A 156 -6.72 -3.49 2.35
N GLY A 157 -6.49 -3.50 1.08
CA GLY A 157 -5.25 -3.02 0.49
C GLY A 157 -5.40 -2.65 -0.96
N ALA A 158 -4.29 -2.32 -1.58
CA ALA A 158 -4.19 -1.99 -2.98
C ALA A 158 -2.90 -2.51 -3.60
N HIS A 159 -2.94 -2.76 -4.89
CA HIS A 159 -1.78 -3.04 -5.70
C HIS A 159 -1.46 -1.82 -6.57
N VAL A 160 -0.20 -1.45 -6.67
CA VAL A 160 0.27 -0.45 -7.63
C VAL A 160 1.12 -1.18 -8.66
N HIS A 161 0.69 -1.12 -9.92
CA HIS A 161 1.35 -1.76 -11.06
C HIS A 161 1.99 -0.71 -11.93
N VAL A 162 3.27 -0.86 -12.24
CA VAL A 162 4.06 0.04 -13.09
C VAL A 162 4.36 -0.67 -14.40
N PHE A 163 3.87 -0.09 -15.51
CA PHE A 163 3.98 -0.64 -16.85
C PHE A 163 5.04 0.07 -17.70
N ASP A 164 5.75 1.04 -17.14
CA ASP A 164 6.89 1.66 -17.82
C ASP A 164 7.90 0.59 -18.24
N GLU A 165 8.40 0.66 -19.48
CA GLU A 165 9.30 -0.32 -20.06
C GLU A 165 10.57 -0.52 -19.22
N GLY A 166 11.17 0.60 -18.75
CA GLY A 166 12.33 0.56 -17.87
C GLY A 166 12.07 -0.16 -16.54
N ALA A 167 10.86 -0.01 -15.99
CA ALA A 167 10.45 -0.71 -14.76
C ALA A 167 10.20 -2.21 -15.00
N MET A 168 9.57 -2.56 -16.11
CA MET A 168 9.27 -3.95 -16.47
C MET A 168 10.54 -4.76 -16.73
N SER A 169 11.54 -4.15 -17.36
CA SER A 169 12.80 -4.78 -17.76
C SER A 169 13.82 -4.93 -16.61
N LEU A 170 13.53 -4.42 -15.41
CA LEU A 170 14.42 -4.54 -14.25
C LEU A 170 14.69 -6.00 -13.87
N SER A 171 15.97 -6.30 -13.66
CA SER A 171 16.40 -7.55 -13.03
C SER A 171 15.92 -7.65 -11.57
N SER A 172 16.03 -8.81 -10.94
CA SER A 172 15.72 -8.99 -9.52
C SER A 172 16.56 -8.06 -8.62
N GLU A 173 17.82 -7.78 -9.00
CA GLU A 173 18.70 -6.84 -8.30
C GLU A 173 18.21 -5.40 -8.46
N GLY A 174 17.83 -4.97 -9.67
CA GLY A 174 17.25 -3.66 -9.92
C GLY A 174 15.94 -3.46 -9.14
N ARG A 175 15.08 -4.47 -9.13
CA ARG A 175 13.83 -4.48 -8.31
C ARG A 175 14.14 -4.40 -6.81
N ALA A 176 15.18 -5.12 -6.35
CA ALA A 176 15.62 -5.05 -4.97
C ALA A 176 16.18 -3.66 -4.60
N ALA A 177 16.85 -2.97 -5.54
CA ALA A 177 17.33 -1.61 -5.35
C ALA A 177 16.15 -0.63 -5.22
N ILE A 178 15.14 -0.70 -6.10
CA ILE A 178 13.94 0.14 -6.00
C ILE A 178 13.22 -0.08 -4.68
N ILE A 179 12.94 -1.34 -4.31
CA ILE A 179 12.25 -1.60 -3.04
C ILE A 179 13.11 -1.20 -1.83
N GLY A 180 14.43 -1.32 -1.94
CA GLY A 180 15.37 -0.83 -0.94
C GLY A 180 15.35 0.68 -0.79
N TYR A 181 15.27 1.43 -1.90
CA TYR A 181 15.11 2.88 -1.89
C TYR A 181 13.78 3.28 -1.26
N VAL A 182 12.69 2.69 -1.73
CA VAL A 182 11.33 2.96 -1.24
C VAL A 182 11.21 2.60 0.25
N ASN A 183 11.66 1.42 0.69
CA ASN A 183 11.63 1.00 2.10
C ASN A 183 12.69 1.69 2.95
N GLY A 184 13.79 2.14 2.38
CA GLY A 184 14.80 2.94 3.09
C GLY A 184 14.24 4.25 3.62
N ALA A 185 13.18 4.76 2.97
CA ALA A 185 12.39 5.87 3.49
C ALA A 185 11.58 5.51 4.76
N THR A 186 11.36 4.20 5.03
CA THR A 186 10.43 3.72 6.06
C THR A 186 11.02 2.73 7.04
N GLY A 187 12.27 2.31 6.88
CA GLY A 187 12.88 1.26 7.68
C GLY A 187 12.56 1.41 9.16
N THR A 188 11.56 0.66 9.65
CA THR A 188 11.09 0.70 11.03
C THR A 188 12.20 0.38 12.01
N ASP A 189 13.16 -0.49 11.64
CA ASP A 189 14.38 -0.75 12.40
C ASP A 189 15.50 0.26 12.10
N LYS A 190 15.41 1.00 10.99
CA LYS A 190 16.39 2.00 10.53
C LYS A 190 15.90 3.45 10.64
N LEU A 191 14.70 3.71 11.14
CA LEU A 191 14.34 5.03 11.70
C LEU A 191 15.34 5.50 12.76
N ARG A 192 16.16 4.56 13.24
CA ARG A 192 17.31 4.82 14.11
C ARG A 192 18.59 5.22 13.35
N SER A 193 18.66 5.06 12.05
CA SER A 193 19.80 5.53 11.24
C SER A 193 19.40 6.77 10.47
N THR A 194 20.13 7.83 10.68
CA THR A 194 19.92 9.19 10.15
C THR A 194 19.94 9.31 8.62
N SER A 195 20.24 8.26 7.89
CA SER A 195 20.47 8.31 6.42
C SER A 195 19.27 7.91 5.54
N GLY A 196 18.30 7.11 6.03
CA GLY A 196 17.24 6.53 5.19
C GLY A 196 16.02 7.43 4.95
N VAL A 197 15.66 8.27 5.91
CA VAL A 197 14.47 9.15 5.83
C VAL A 197 14.71 10.37 4.94
N HIS A 198 15.97 10.70 4.72
CA HIS A 198 16.35 11.92 4.04
C HIS A 198 15.90 12.05 2.58
N LEU A 199 15.77 10.95 1.82
CA LEU A 199 15.54 11.07 0.39
C LEU A 199 14.12 11.54 0.04
N VAL A 200 13.10 10.93 0.63
CA VAL A 200 11.71 11.32 0.38
C VAL A 200 11.41 12.71 0.96
N MET A 201 11.99 13.04 2.12
CA MET A 201 11.75 14.31 2.78
C MET A 201 12.65 15.46 2.29
N LYS A 202 13.68 15.18 1.50
CA LYS A 202 14.43 16.19 0.75
C LYS A 202 13.62 16.75 -0.44
N MET A 203 12.59 16.04 -0.89
CA MET A 203 11.65 16.56 -1.87
C MET A 203 10.69 17.53 -1.18
N HIS A 204 10.97 18.84 -1.29
CA HIS A 204 10.30 19.89 -0.54
C HIS A 204 8.75 19.82 -0.63
N ASN A 205 8.22 19.61 -1.82
CA ASN A 205 6.78 19.53 -2.03
C ASN A 205 6.17 18.28 -1.36
N LEU A 206 6.90 17.17 -1.35
CA LEU A 206 6.45 15.93 -0.73
C LEU A 206 6.42 16.07 0.82
N ARG A 207 7.38 16.78 1.40
CA ARG A 207 7.42 17.07 2.85
C ARG A 207 6.18 17.84 3.32
N LYS A 208 5.84 18.94 2.63
CA LYS A 208 4.63 19.73 2.92
C LYS A 208 3.37 18.85 2.80
N HIS A 209 3.26 18.10 1.71
CA HIS A 209 2.14 17.21 1.43
C HIS A 209 1.97 16.15 2.53
N VAL A 210 3.03 15.44 2.91
CA VAL A 210 3.02 14.42 3.97
C VAL A 210 2.58 14.98 5.32
N ARG A 211 3.08 16.15 5.72
CA ARG A 211 2.70 16.80 6.98
C ARG A 211 1.23 17.23 6.98
N ARG A 212 0.76 17.80 5.86
CA ARG A 212 -0.65 18.18 5.70
C ARG A 212 -1.55 16.96 5.75
N LEU A 213 -1.22 15.90 4.99
CA LEU A 213 -1.94 14.64 4.97
C LEU A 213 -2.00 13.99 6.36
N PHE A 214 -0.89 13.97 7.10
CA PHE A 214 -0.85 13.45 8.47
C PHE A 214 -1.79 14.24 9.39
N LYS A 215 -1.75 15.59 9.35
CA LYS A 215 -2.62 16.42 10.16
C LYS A 215 -4.09 16.18 9.86
N THR A 216 -4.51 16.20 8.59
CA THR A 216 -5.93 16.14 8.21
C THR A 216 -6.51 14.73 8.35
N LEU A 217 -5.82 13.73 7.82
CA LEU A 217 -6.32 12.36 7.85
C LEU A 217 -6.06 11.67 9.19
N PHE A 218 -4.82 11.67 9.65
CA PHE A 218 -4.46 10.84 10.80
C PHE A 218 -4.80 11.49 12.13
N VAL A 219 -4.51 12.80 12.28
CA VAL A 219 -4.77 13.49 13.55
C VAL A 219 -6.23 13.89 13.68
N VAL A 220 -6.79 14.57 12.65
CA VAL A 220 -8.15 15.13 12.75
C VAL A 220 -9.21 14.08 12.49
N ARG A 221 -9.15 13.37 11.34
CA ARG A 221 -10.21 12.42 10.96
C ARG A 221 -10.13 11.10 11.73
N MET A 222 -8.93 10.55 11.91
CA MET A 222 -8.75 9.26 12.58
C MET A 222 -8.47 9.35 14.07
N GLY A 223 -8.22 10.53 14.60
CA GLY A 223 -8.01 10.74 16.03
C GLY A 223 -6.80 10.01 16.62
N ILE A 224 -5.75 9.75 15.83
CA ILE A 224 -4.60 8.94 16.29
C ILE A 224 -3.85 9.54 17.48
N LEU A 225 -4.08 10.80 17.82
CA LEU A 225 -3.54 11.49 18.98
C LEU A 225 -4.60 11.80 20.05
N ASP A 226 -5.79 11.22 20.00
CA ASP A 226 -6.88 11.56 20.92
C ASP A 226 -6.67 10.96 22.31
N THR A 227 -5.95 9.85 22.43
CA THR A 227 -5.68 9.24 23.71
C THR A 227 -4.33 9.67 24.29
N ARG A 228 -4.24 9.72 25.63
CA ARG A 228 -2.99 9.99 26.37
C ARG A 228 -1.85 9.04 25.94
N GLN A 229 -2.15 7.74 25.82
CA GLN A 229 -1.15 6.75 25.44
C GLN A 229 -0.63 6.99 24.02
N ALA A 230 -1.52 7.26 23.06
CA ALA A 230 -1.13 7.51 21.69
C ALA A 230 -0.23 8.75 21.55
N ARG A 231 -0.48 9.79 22.35
CA ARG A 231 0.41 10.97 22.42
C ARG A 231 1.80 10.63 22.94
N LEU A 232 1.88 9.82 24.02
CA LEU A 232 3.15 9.33 24.54
C LEU A 232 3.89 8.47 23.51
N ASP A 233 3.19 7.56 22.83
CA ASP A 233 3.78 6.71 21.79
C ASP A 233 4.29 7.55 20.60
N PHE A 234 3.58 8.61 20.22
CA PHE A 234 4.03 9.53 19.18
C PHE A 234 5.27 10.32 19.61
N LEU A 235 5.27 10.88 20.84
CA LEU A 235 6.43 11.60 21.38
C LEU A 235 7.67 10.69 21.50
N ALA A 236 7.50 9.46 21.91
CA ALA A 236 8.59 8.46 21.95
C ALA A 236 9.20 8.20 20.56
N ARG A 237 8.39 8.27 19.48
CA ARG A 237 8.88 8.13 18.10
C ARG A 237 9.74 9.31 17.63
N LEU A 238 9.59 10.48 18.23
CA LEU A 238 10.48 11.63 17.95
C LEU A 238 11.92 11.33 18.36
N ASP A 239 12.14 10.44 19.36
CA ASP A 239 13.46 9.95 19.79
C ASP A 239 14.43 11.11 20.15
N LEU A 240 13.90 12.15 20.78
CA LEU A 240 14.64 13.35 21.11
C LEU A 240 15.63 13.15 22.26
N GLU A 241 15.40 12.15 23.12
CA GLU A 241 16.24 11.83 24.28
C GLU A 241 17.69 11.46 23.91
N LYS A 242 17.90 11.00 22.68
CA LYS A 242 19.27 10.70 22.19
C LYS A 242 20.16 11.93 22.06
N TYR A 243 19.59 13.10 22.16
CA TYR A 243 20.29 14.37 21.95
C TYR A 243 20.31 15.13 23.26
N ALA A 244 21.47 15.15 23.92
CA ALA A 244 21.65 15.75 25.23
C ALA A 244 21.16 17.23 25.34
N SER A 245 21.17 17.96 24.21
CA SER A 245 20.66 19.32 24.14
C SER A 245 19.12 19.41 24.12
N LEU A 246 18.40 18.31 24.02
CA LEU A 246 16.93 18.27 23.93
C LEU A 246 16.27 17.33 24.95
N SER A 247 17.03 16.71 25.87
CA SER A 247 16.44 15.90 26.94
C SER A 247 15.47 16.72 27.77
N ASP A 248 15.88 17.93 28.15
CA ASP A 248 15.05 18.86 28.94
C ASP A 248 13.78 19.27 28.17
N MET A 249 13.84 19.35 26.83
CA MET A 249 12.67 19.66 26.00
C MET A 249 11.64 18.53 26.01
N THR A 250 12.08 17.27 26.03
CA THR A 250 11.17 16.12 26.15
C THR A 250 10.41 16.18 27.47
N ASP A 251 11.10 16.47 28.58
CA ASP A 251 10.50 16.58 29.90
C ASP A 251 9.49 17.73 30.00
N MET A 252 9.72 18.84 29.28
CA MET A 252 8.79 19.95 29.19
C MET A 252 7.62 19.68 28.26
N LEU A 253 7.88 19.05 27.10
CA LEU A 253 6.89 18.80 26.05
C LEU A 253 5.85 17.74 26.46
N ILE A 254 6.27 16.69 27.14
CA ILE A 254 5.38 15.59 27.53
C ILE A 254 4.16 16.07 28.33
N PRO A 255 4.30 16.80 29.45
CA PRO A 255 3.14 17.26 30.22
C PRO A 255 2.20 18.14 29.40
N GLU A 256 2.76 19.04 28.59
CA GLU A 256 1.95 19.98 27.82
C GLU A 256 1.15 19.32 26.69
N VAL A 257 1.72 18.31 26.03
CA VAL A 257 1.07 17.60 24.92
C VAL A 257 0.05 16.60 25.46
N VAL A 258 0.42 15.89 26.50
CA VAL A 258 -0.37 14.76 27.02
C VAL A 258 -1.70 15.24 27.61
N ASP A 259 -1.72 16.42 28.23
CA ASP A 259 -2.91 16.98 28.89
C ASP A 259 -3.77 17.85 27.98
N LYS A 260 -3.52 17.91 26.65
CA LYS A 260 -4.40 18.60 25.69
C LYS A 260 -5.75 17.88 25.59
N GLU A 261 -6.82 18.64 25.36
CA GLU A 261 -8.18 18.11 25.22
C GLU A 261 -8.33 17.25 23.97
N THR A 262 -7.81 17.73 22.83
CA THR A 262 -7.94 17.05 21.54
C THR A 262 -6.59 16.66 20.93
N GLY A 263 -6.58 15.65 20.06
CA GLY A 263 -5.41 15.27 19.28
C GLY A 263 -4.92 16.42 18.37
N LYS A 264 -5.83 17.22 17.86
CA LYS A 264 -5.50 18.42 17.05
C LYS A 264 -4.71 19.46 17.87
N ASP A 265 -5.08 19.70 19.13
CA ASP A 265 -4.37 20.61 20.00
C ASP A 265 -3.01 20.05 20.43
N ALA A 266 -2.95 18.76 20.70
CA ALA A 266 -1.71 18.04 20.95
C ALA A 266 -0.73 18.18 19.77
N TRP A 267 -1.21 17.95 18.55
CA TRP A 267 -0.42 18.13 17.32
C TRP A 267 0.11 19.56 17.17
N LYS A 268 -0.79 20.54 17.33
CA LYS A 268 -0.40 21.96 17.27
C LYS A 268 0.68 22.31 18.29
N CYS A 269 0.55 21.81 19.53
CA CYS A 269 1.52 22.00 20.59
C CYS A 269 2.88 21.39 20.21
N ILE A 270 2.92 20.15 19.70
CA ILE A 270 4.14 19.48 19.24
C ILE A 270 4.84 20.32 18.17
N VAL A 271 4.12 20.70 17.11
CA VAL A 271 4.70 21.45 15.99
C VAL A 271 5.25 22.80 16.46
N GLN A 272 4.50 23.54 17.29
CA GLN A 272 4.95 24.86 17.80
C GLN A 272 6.24 24.75 18.62
N HIS A 273 6.37 23.75 19.48
CA HIS A 273 7.59 23.54 20.26
C HIS A 273 8.79 23.19 19.38
N LEU A 274 8.60 22.25 18.43
CA LEU A 274 9.68 21.84 17.53
C LEU A 274 10.12 22.99 16.59
N GLU A 275 9.18 23.79 16.10
CA GLU A 275 9.51 24.96 15.31
C GLU A 275 10.19 26.08 16.13
N GLY A 276 9.89 26.20 17.40
CA GLY A 276 10.53 27.14 18.31
C GLY A 276 12.04 26.90 18.47
N VAL A 277 12.49 25.65 18.35
CA VAL A 277 13.90 25.27 18.51
C VAL A 277 14.62 25.00 17.19
N LYS A 278 13.96 25.15 16.03
CA LYS A 278 14.56 24.83 14.72
C LYS A 278 15.83 25.65 14.39
N GLN A 279 15.94 26.87 14.87
CA GLN A 279 17.11 27.71 14.60
C GLN A 279 18.36 27.20 15.31
N THR A 280 18.21 26.63 16.51
CA THR A 280 19.31 26.05 17.27
C THR A 280 19.54 24.56 16.98
N SER A 281 18.51 23.88 16.49
CA SER A 281 18.51 22.45 16.22
C SER A 281 17.65 22.12 14.97
N PRO A 282 18.09 22.45 13.74
CA PRO A 282 17.30 22.27 12.52
C PRO A 282 16.83 20.82 12.30
N TRP A 283 17.62 19.85 12.68
CA TRP A 283 17.34 18.41 12.56
C TRP A 283 16.13 17.93 13.38
N VAL A 284 15.62 18.74 14.30
CA VAL A 284 14.43 18.41 15.10
C VAL A 284 13.19 18.25 14.23
N LEU A 285 13.11 19.01 13.16
CA LEU A 285 12.02 18.90 12.19
C LEU A 285 12.16 17.62 11.34
N ASP A 286 13.37 17.13 11.12
CA ASP A 286 13.59 15.83 10.44
C ASP A 286 13.10 14.68 11.33
N ARG A 287 13.20 14.80 12.66
CA ARG A 287 12.63 13.82 13.60
C ARG A 287 11.11 13.79 13.54
N LEU A 288 10.49 14.97 13.47
CA LEU A 288 9.04 15.10 13.26
C LEU A 288 8.62 14.39 11.97
N ASP A 289 9.33 14.66 10.88
CA ASP A 289 9.05 14.07 9.58
C ASP A 289 9.21 12.54 9.59
N CYS A 290 10.23 12.04 10.28
CA CYS A 290 10.41 10.59 10.48
C CYS A 290 9.24 9.97 11.23
N ALA A 291 8.79 10.60 12.30
CA ALA A 291 7.65 10.13 13.07
C ALA A 291 6.37 10.13 12.24
N VAL A 292 6.12 11.20 11.49
CA VAL A 292 4.97 11.32 10.58
C VAL A 292 5.00 10.27 9.48
N LEU A 293 6.15 10.07 8.82
CA LEU A 293 6.30 9.05 7.78
C LEU A 293 6.02 7.64 8.29
N ALA A 294 6.35 7.34 9.53
CA ALA A 294 6.07 6.01 10.11
C ALA A 294 4.57 5.67 10.12
N TYR A 295 3.70 6.69 10.16
CA TYR A 295 2.26 6.50 10.05
C TYR A 295 1.77 6.47 8.60
N VAL A 296 2.22 7.41 7.79
CA VAL A 296 1.69 7.63 6.43
C VAL A 296 2.25 6.62 5.43
N TRP A 297 3.53 6.26 5.55
CA TRP A 297 4.20 5.44 4.55
C TRP A 297 3.60 4.04 4.40
N PRO A 298 3.47 3.50 3.17
CA PRO A 298 2.97 2.15 2.96
C PRO A 298 3.91 1.10 3.56
N MET A 299 3.32 0.07 4.17
CA MET A 299 4.01 -1.18 4.42
C MET A 299 3.90 -2.03 3.14
N LEU A 300 5.04 -2.37 2.54
CA LEU A 300 5.11 -3.08 1.27
C LEU A 300 5.54 -4.52 1.47
N ASP A 301 4.84 -5.47 0.84
CA ASP A 301 5.38 -6.82 0.70
C ASP A 301 6.53 -6.82 -0.31
N THR A 302 7.75 -6.85 0.23
CA THR A 302 8.98 -6.75 -0.55
C THR A 302 9.18 -7.91 -1.52
N ASN A 303 8.62 -9.09 -1.23
CA ASN A 303 8.76 -10.28 -2.07
C ASN A 303 7.97 -10.13 -3.37
N VAL A 304 6.80 -9.50 -3.31
CA VAL A 304 5.98 -9.20 -4.50
C VAL A 304 6.76 -8.35 -5.50
N THR A 305 7.48 -7.35 -5.02
CA THR A 305 8.21 -6.43 -5.90
C THR A 305 9.52 -7.03 -6.41
N ARG A 306 10.29 -7.68 -5.54
CA ARG A 306 11.69 -8.09 -5.77
C ARG A 306 11.85 -9.24 -6.76
N ASP A 307 11.03 -10.29 -6.63
CA ASP A 307 11.21 -11.51 -7.41
C ASP A 307 10.56 -11.39 -8.80
N ILE A 308 11.36 -11.48 -9.87
CA ILE A 308 10.87 -11.41 -11.25
C ILE A 308 9.92 -12.58 -11.60
N ALA A 309 10.04 -13.71 -10.93
CA ALA A 309 9.17 -14.87 -11.15
C ALA A 309 7.95 -14.91 -10.21
N HIS A 310 7.72 -13.83 -9.43
CA HIS A 310 6.56 -13.75 -8.55
C HIS A 310 5.26 -13.60 -9.35
N LEU A 311 4.21 -14.28 -8.89
CA LEU A 311 2.88 -14.18 -9.49
C LEU A 311 2.10 -13.02 -8.87
N THR A 312 1.43 -12.23 -9.70
CA THR A 312 0.59 -11.13 -9.29
C THR A 312 -0.88 -11.43 -9.60
N LYS A 313 -1.77 -11.17 -8.65
CA LYS A 313 -3.20 -11.33 -8.87
C LYS A 313 -3.64 -10.41 -10.02
N VAL A 314 -4.45 -10.92 -10.94
CA VAL A 314 -4.98 -10.12 -12.05
C VAL A 314 -5.91 -9.02 -11.55
N PRO A 315 -5.96 -7.85 -12.20
CA PRO A 315 -7.09 -6.94 -12.05
C PRO A 315 -8.42 -7.66 -12.30
N PHE A 316 -9.47 -7.20 -11.66
CA PHE A 316 -10.81 -7.83 -11.66
C PHE A 316 -10.86 -9.24 -11.04
N ALA A 317 -9.81 -9.70 -10.36
CA ALA A 317 -9.91 -10.94 -9.60
C ALA A 317 -10.90 -10.81 -8.44
N CYS A 318 -11.74 -11.83 -8.24
CA CYS A 318 -12.59 -11.90 -7.07
C CYS A 318 -11.78 -12.22 -5.82
N HIS A 319 -12.02 -11.48 -4.72
CA HIS A 319 -11.39 -11.77 -3.45
C HIS A 319 -12.17 -12.87 -2.71
N ALA A 320 -11.52 -14.03 -2.49
CA ALA A 320 -12.17 -15.25 -2.01
C ALA A 320 -12.93 -15.15 -0.68
N LYS A 321 -12.59 -14.18 0.21
CA LYS A 321 -13.23 -14.02 1.51
C LYS A 321 -14.36 -12.99 1.52
N THR A 322 -14.36 -12.05 0.59
CA THR A 322 -15.29 -10.91 0.59
C THR A 322 -16.27 -10.95 -0.58
N GLY A 323 -15.95 -11.70 -1.64
CA GLY A 323 -16.67 -11.67 -2.90
C GLY A 323 -16.50 -10.37 -3.69
N ARG A 324 -15.76 -9.37 -3.17
CA ARG A 324 -15.48 -8.13 -3.91
C ARG A 324 -14.46 -8.36 -5.01
N VAL A 325 -14.64 -7.62 -6.09
CA VAL A 325 -13.76 -7.64 -7.25
C VAL A 325 -12.65 -6.60 -7.08
N ALA A 326 -11.42 -6.99 -7.40
CA ALA A 326 -10.28 -6.09 -7.40
C ALA A 326 -10.38 -5.14 -8.62
N CYS A 327 -10.77 -3.91 -8.41
CA CYS A 327 -11.01 -2.94 -9.49
C CYS A 327 -9.99 -1.80 -9.51
N ALA A 328 -9.81 -1.19 -10.66
CA ALA A 328 -8.99 0.00 -10.81
C ALA A 328 -9.60 1.17 -10.01
N VAL A 329 -8.72 2.02 -9.46
CA VAL A 329 -9.11 3.27 -8.80
C VAL A 329 -8.33 4.41 -9.45
N ALA A 330 -9.02 5.50 -9.80
CA ALA A 330 -8.38 6.68 -10.36
C ALA A 330 -7.45 7.33 -9.32
N ALA A 331 -6.31 7.85 -9.79
CA ALA A 331 -5.31 8.41 -8.90
C ALA A 331 -5.78 9.69 -8.18
N ASP A 332 -6.65 10.45 -8.82
CA ASP A 332 -7.30 11.66 -8.31
C ASP A 332 -8.53 11.38 -7.44
N GLU A 333 -9.09 10.16 -7.52
CA GLU A 333 -10.26 9.73 -6.76
C GLU A 333 -9.92 8.77 -5.60
N LEU A 334 -8.63 8.50 -5.36
CA LEU A 334 -8.18 7.54 -4.33
C LEU A 334 -8.82 7.79 -2.96
N MET A 335 -8.91 9.07 -2.54
CA MET A 335 -9.46 9.43 -1.23
C MET A 335 -11.00 9.45 -1.21
N ALA A 336 -11.63 9.63 -2.38
CA ALA A 336 -13.07 9.65 -2.53
C ALA A 336 -13.65 8.24 -2.67
N PHE A 337 -12.88 7.30 -3.21
CA PHE A 337 -13.32 5.92 -3.45
C PHE A 337 -13.85 5.25 -2.17
N GLU A 338 -15.05 4.70 -2.27
CA GLU A 338 -15.74 3.98 -1.19
C GLU A 338 -15.86 2.48 -1.53
N PRO A 339 -14.91 1.65 -1.06
CA PRO A 339 -14.86 0.23 -1.45
C PRO A 339 -16.15 -0.55 -1.20
N GLY A 340 -16.94 -0.12 -0.19
CA GLY A 340 -18.21 -0.76 0.17
C GLY A 340 -19.32 -0.52 -0.85
N GLN A 341 -19.25 0.57 -1.61
CA GLN A 341 -20.26 1.00 -2.55
C GLN A 341 -19.83 0.83 -4.00
N GLU A 342 -18.59 1.20 -4.32
CA GLU A 342 -18.08 1.31 -5.67
C GLU A 342 -17.35 0.05 -6.18
N ALA A 343 -16.84 -0.81 -5.27
CA ALA A 343 -16.22 -2.05 -5.72
C ALA A 343 -17.28 -3.08 -6.12
N PRO A 344 -17.22 -3.65 -7.35
CA PRO A 344 -18.15 -4.70 -7.75
C PRO A 344 -18.07 -5.89 -6.79
N SER A 345 -19.22 -6.49 -6.47
CA SER A 345 -19.30 -7.57 -5.48
C SER A 345 -20.13 -8.74 -5.99
N LEU A 346 -19.59 -9.94 -5.86
CA LEU A 346 -20.29 -11.17 -6.23
C LEU A 346 -21.46 -11.48 -5.28
N VAL A 347 -21.38 -11.02 -4.03
CA VAL A 347 -22.45 -11.22 -3.02
C VAL A 347 -23.66 -10.35 -3.32
N SER A 348 -23.41 -9.17 -3.90
CA SER A 348 -24.44 -8.19 -4.28
C SER A 348 -24.20 -7.69 -5.69
N TRP A 349 -24.21 -8.62 -6.68
CA TRP A 349 -23.85 -8.28 -8.04
C TRP A 349 -24.74 -7.18 -8.62
N ASN A 350 -24.08 -6.13 -9.10
CA ASN A 350 -24.65 -5.05 -9.90
C ASN A 350 -23.81 -4.86 -11.17
N GLN A 351 -24.44 -4.95 -12.33
CA GLN A 351 -23.76 -4.83 -13.62
C GLN A 351 -23.27 -3.41 -13.84
N ASP A 352 -24.04 -2.39 -13.46
CA ASP A 352 -23.65 -0.99 -13.62
C ASP A 352 -22.33 -0.68 -12.90
N THR A 353 -22.17 -1.15 -11.65
CA THR A 353 -20.92 -0.99 -10.88
C THR A 353 -19.73 -1.68 -11.58
N MET A 354 -19.97 -2.80 -12.26
CA MET A 354 -18.90 -3.48 -13.02
C MET A 354 -18.59 -2.71 -14.31
N ASP A 355 -19.59 -2.15 -14.98
CA ASP A 355 -19.41 -1.37 -16.19
C ASP A 355 -18.65 -0.06 -15.89
N ASP A 356 -18.95 0.62 -14.78
CA ASP A 356 -18.21 1.78 -14.31
C ASP A 356 -16.73 1.44 -14.03
N ALA A 357 -16.48 0.32 -13.35
CA ALA A 357 -15.12 -0.14 -13.07
C ALA A 357 -14.35 -0.51 -14.36
N LEU A 358 -15.03 -1.03 -15.38
CA LEU A 358 -14.43 -1.32 -16.69
C LEU A 358 -14.15 -0.04 -17.47
N LEU A 359 -15.05 0.93 -17.43
CA LEU A 359 -14.87 2.23 -18.09
C LEU A 359 -13.65 2.95 -17.53
N LEU A 360 -13.54 3.00 -16.20
CA LEU A 360 -12.37 3.58 -15.53
C LEU A 360 -11.07 2.87 -15.90
N PHE A 361 -11.08 1.54 -15.95
CA PHE A 361 -9.92 0.75 -16.32
C PHE A 361 -9.47 1.02 -17.78
N ASP A 362 -10.40 1.05 -18.71
CA ASP A 362 -10.10 1.33 -20.12
C ASP A 362 -9.61 2.78 -20.31
N GLY A 363 -10.20 3.77 -19.63
CA GLY A 363 -9.73 5.16 -19.60
C GLY A 363 -8.31 5.32 -19.06
N ARG A 364 -7.97 4.62 -17.98
CA ARG A 364 -6.59 4.62 -17.44
C ARG A 364 -5.59 3.99 -18.41
N LYS A 365 -5.96 2.92 -19.09
CA LYS A 365 -5.13 2.29 -20.12
C LYS A 365 -4.88 3.24 -21.29
N GLU A 366 -5.90 3.97 -21.73
CA GLU A 366 -5.77 4.98 -22.80
C GLU A 366 -4.84 6.12 -22.37
N ALA A 367 -5.02 6.67 -21.16
CA ALA A 367 -4.14 7.70 -20.62
C ALA A 367 -2.68 7.23 -20.49
N MET A 368 -2.46 5.97 -20.11
CA MET A 368 -1.10 5.38 -20.08
C MET A 368 -0.50 5.28 -21.50
N ALA A 369 -1.30 4.93 -22.51
CA ALA A 369 -0.85 4.86 -23.90
C ALA A 369 -0.55 6.25 -24.47
N GLU A 370 -1.34 7.28 -24.14
CA GLU A 370 -1.09 8.67 -24.49
C GLU A 370 0.20 9.20 -23.86
N ALA A 371 0.41 8.96 -22.56
CA ALA A 371 1.64 9.35 -21.86
C ALA A 371 2.89 8.69 -22.49
N MET A 372 2.78 7.45 -22.98
CA MET A 372 3.87 6.80 -23.73
C MET A 372 4.16 7.51 -25.05
N ALA A 373 3.12 7.93 -25.77
CA ALA A 373 3.27 8.62 -27.05
C ALA A 373 3.87 10.02 -26.87
N GLU A 374 3.44 10.77 -25.86
CA GLU A 374 3.92 12.12 -25.55
C GLU A 374 5.38 12.12 -25.09
N ALA A 375 5.79 11.13 -24.30
CA ALA A 375 7.17 10.99 -23.85
C ALA A 375 8.17 10.76 -24.99
N GLY A 376 7.70 10.55 -26.22
CA GLY A 376 8.55 10.40 -27.41
C GLY A 376 9.53 9.23 -27.32
N ILE A 377 9.22 8.25 -26.51
CA ILE A 377 10.07 7.09 -26.27
C ILE A 377 10.17 6.31 -27.56
N SER A 378 11.35 6.31 -28.17
CA SER A 378 11.63 5.54 -29.38
C SER A 378 11.49 4.04 -29.11
N GLU A 379 11.23 3.27 -30.15
CA GLU A 379 11.11 1.81 -29.99
C GLU A 379 12.41 1.16 -29.48
N ALA A 380 13.57 1.83 -29.64
CA ALA A 380 14.86 1.45 -29.11
C ALA A 380 14.95 1.68 -27.58
N GLU A 381 14.43 2.79 -27.08
CA GLU A 381 14.33 3.07 -25.64
C GLU A 381 13.36 2.08 -24.96
N ARG A 382 12.29 1.66 -25.66
CA ARG A 382 11.38 0.61 -25.19
C ARG A 382 12.07 -0.76 -25.03
N ARG A 383 13.21 -0.99 -25.69
CA ARG A 383 13.99 -2.25 -25.61
C ARG A 383 15.11 -2.23 -24.56
N GLY A 384 15.17 -1.21 -23.71
CA GLY A 384 16.06 -1.20 -22.54
C GLY A 384 17.52 -0.83 -22.83
N GLU A 385 17.80 -0.05 -23.88
CA GLU A 385 19.11 0.61 -24.08
C GLU A 385 19.22 1.92 -23.26
N ALA A 386 18.73 1.94 -22.03
CA ALA A 386 18.94 3.05 -21.14
C ALA A 386 20.35 2.97 -20.57
N ASN A 387 21.25 3.82 -21.06
CA ASN A 387 22.56 4.07 -20.50
C ASN A 387 22.45 4.57 -19.07
N TRP A 388 22.95 3.78 -18.12
CA TRP A 388 23.10 4.16 -16.71
C TRP A 388 24.36 5.01 -16.49
N GLU A 389 24.50 6.12 -17.22
CA GLU A 389 25.47 7.17 -16.92
C GLU A 389 24.79 8.34 -16.20
N LEU A 390 24.27 8.08 -15.01
CA LEU A 390 23.81 9.15 -14.10
C LEU A 390 24.33 8.85 -12.69
N GLY A 391 25.43 9.51 -12.31
CA GLY A 391 25.71 9.57 -10.90
C GLY A 391 27.09 9.80 -10.39
N GLU A 392 28.03 10.41 -11.13
CA GLU A 392 29.33 10.79 -10.55
C GLU A 392 29.69 12.29 -10.66
N GLN A 393 28.75 13.19 -10.82
CA GLN A 393 29.07 14.62 -10.76
C GLN A 393 27.93 15.42 -10.12
N GLN A 394 27.78 15.36 -8.79
CA GLN A 394 27.16 16.44 -8.00
C GLN A 394 27.33 16.20 -6.49
N GLU A 395 28.58 16.05 -6.05
CA GLU A 395 28.96 16.37 -4.68
C GLU A 395 29.89 17.57 -4.79
N GLN A 396 29.37 18.75 -4.53
CA GLN A 396 30.01 19.98 -4.08
C GLN A 396 29.28 21.22 -4.66
N GLN A 397 28.18 21.59 -4.06
CA GLN A 397 27.78 23.01 -4.00
C GLN A 397 26.99 23.23 -2.71
N GLU A 398 27.56 24.09 -1.85
CA GLU A 398 26.90 24.61 -0.66
C GLU A 398 25.65 25.39 -1.07
N ASP A 399 24.52 25.11 -0.41
CA ASP A 399 23.24 25.75 -0.64
C ASP A 399 23.26 27.24 -0.27
N PRO A 400 22.96 28.15 -1.20
CA PRO A 400 22.56 29.50 -0.83
C PRO A 400 21.09 29.50 -0.38
N GLU A 401 20.79 30.31 0.61
CA GLU A 401 19.44 30.54 1.17
C GLU A 401 18.40 30.74 0.06
N ASP A 402 17.38 29.89 0.07
CA ASP A 402 16.38 29.71 -0.97
C ASP A 402 15.35 30.84 -0.96
N PRO A 403 15.16 31.62 -2.03
CA PRO A 403 13.98 32.43 -2.19
C PRO A 403 12.77 31.53 -2.51
N GLU A 404 11.61 31.83 -1.96
CA GLU A 404 10.34 31.14 -2.15
C GLU A 404 10.09 30.86 -3.63
N ASP A 405 10.28 29.58 -4.04
CA ASP A 405 10.03 29.12 -5.41
C ASP A 405 8.52 29.01 -5.64
N PRO A 406 7.98 29.48 -6.77
CA PRO A 406 6.55 29.37 -7.06
C PRO A 406 6.14 27.92 -7.20
N GLU A 407 5.10 27.51 -6.48
CA GLU A 407 4.50 26.19 -6.51
C GLU A 407 4.20 25.77 -7.97
N ASP A 408 4.63 24.57 -8.35
CA ASP A 408 4.21 23.96 -9.63
C ASP A 408 2.67 23.83 -9.61
N PRO A 409 1.95 24.56 -10.48
CA PRO A 409 0.50 24.68 -10.38
C PRO A 409 -0.25 23.34 -10.54
N GLU A 410 0.28 22.38 -11.27
CA GLU A 410 -0.38 21.07 -11.45
C GLU A 410 -0.27 20.17 -10.22
N VAL A 411 0.89 20.18 -9.53
CA VAL A 411 1.09 19.41 -8.29
C VAL A 411 0.32 20.03 -7.14
N ALA A 412 0.23 21.37 -7.11
CA ALA A 412 -0.54 22.09 -6.11
C ALA A 412 -2.05 21.83 -6.26
N VAL A 413 -2.59 21.86 -7.47
CA VAL A 413 -4.03 21.66 -7.74
C VAL A 413 -4.52 20.27 -7.35
N LEU A 414 -3.78 19.20 -7.72
CA LEU A 414 -4.14 17.83 -7.32
C LEU A 414 -4.04 17.63 -5.80
N SER A 415 -3.01 18.18 -5.17
CA SER A 415 -2.85 18.15 -3.71
C SER A 415 -3.99 18.89 -3.00
N ASP A 416 -4.37 20.07 -3.50
CA ASP A 416 -5.40 20.89 -2.89
C ASP A 416 -6.81 20.29 -3.06
N SER A 417 -7.11 19.66 -4.20
CA SER A 417 -8.38 18.97 -4.42
C SER A 417 -8.56 17.78 -3.46
N ILE A 418 -7.53 16.92 -3.32
CA ILE A 418 -7.56 15.78 -2.38
C ILE A 418 -7.68 16.27 -0.94
N MET A 419 -6.99 17.33 -0.59
CA MET A 419 -7.00 17.87 0.77
C MET A 419 -8.32 18.58 1.10
N ALA A 420 -8.90 19.31 0.15
CA ALA A 420 -10.21 19.91 0.30
C ALA A 420 -11.31 18.84 0.51
N GLU A 421 -11.22 17.71 -0.19
CA GLU A 421 -12.15 16.60 0.00
C GLU A 421 -11.99 15.94 1.37
N LEU A 422 -10.77 15.76 1.86
CA LEU A 422 -10.53 15.25 3.21
C LEU A 422 -11.03 16.20 4.29
N GLU A 423 -10.81 17.52 4.12
CA GLU A 423 -11.32 18.56 5.03
C GLU A 423 -12.86 18.56 5.04
N ARG A 424 -13.50 18.47 3.87
CA ARG A 424 -14.95 18.42 3.74
C ARG A 424 -15.55 17.17 4.40
N LYS A 425 -14.92 15.99 4.20
CA LYS A 425 -15.33 14.74 4.86
C LYS A 425 -15.14 14.78 6.36
N ALA A 426 -14.04 15.33 6.85
CA ALA A 426 -13.78 15.49 8.27
C ALA A 426 -14.78 16.44 8.95
N GLU A 427 -15.19 17.53 8.29
CA GLU A 427 -16.21 18.45 8.78
C GLU A 427 -17.60 17.84 8.77
N ALA A 428 -17.94 17.03 7.75
CA ALA A 428 -19.21 16.33 7.66
C ALA A 428 -19.36 15.28 8.78
N GLU A 429 -18.31 14.48 9.06
CA GLU A 429 -18.32 13.50 10.15
C GLU A 429 -18.45 14.15 11.54
N LEU A 430 -17.94 15.36 11.72
CA LEU A 430 -18.09 16.14 12.97
C LEU A 430 -19.49 16.80 13.12
N SER A 431 -20.27 16.87 12.05
CA SER A 431 -21.62 17.46 12.04
C SER A 431 -22.75 16.45 12.14
N GLU A 432 -22.48 15.15 12.10
CA GLU A 432 -23.50 14.14 12.37
C GLU A 432 -23.80 14.10 13.87
N PRO A 433 -25.09 14.14 14.28
CA PRO A 433 -25.47 14.06 15.68
C PRO A 433 -25.11 12.68 16.24
N ASP A 434 -24.53 12.65 17.44
CA ASP A 434 -24.19 11.44 18.18
C ASP A 434 -25.38 10.46 18.19
N MET A 435 -25.16 9.27 17.66
CA MET A 435 -26.14 8.16 17.65
C MET A 435 -26.31 7.49 19.03
N GLU A 436 -25.98 8.16 20.15
CA GLU A 436 -26.18 7.62 21.50
C GLU A 436 -27.64 7.66 21.96
N ASP A 437 -28.54 8.42 21.31
CA ASP A 437 -29.93 8.57 21.74
C ASP A 437 -30.90 7.47 21.27
N LEU A 438 -30.45 6.41 20.62
CA LEU A 438 -31.29 5.32 20.12
C LEU A 438 -31.17 3.98 20.88
N VAL A 439 -30.43 3.92 21.97
CA VAL A 439 -30.39 2.72 22.82
C VAL A 439 -31.24 2.93 24.07
N GLY A 440 -32.49 2.45 24.05
CA GLY A 440 -33.35 2.37 25.22
C GLY A 440 -32.74 1.51 26.33
N PRO A 441 -33.11 1.72 27.62
CA PRO A 441 -32.44 1.11 28.74
C PRO A 441 -32.55 -0.42 28.73
N ALA A 442 -31.42 -1.09 28.84
CA ALA A 442 -31.34 -2.54 28.95
C ALA A 442 -32.00 -3.04 30.28
N PRO A 443 -32.69 -4.19 30.27
CA PRO A 443 -33.33 -4.72 31.48
C PRO A 443 -32.26 -5.20 32.46
N ARG A 444 -32.41 -4.76 33.72
CA ARG A 444 -31.60 -5.21 34.86
C ARG A 444 -31.78 -6.72 35.08
N SER A 445 -30.76 -7.52 34.82
CA SER A 445 -30.70 -8.92 35.27
C SER A 445 -29.90 -9.04 36.57
N ALA A 446 -30.49 -9.81 37.49
CA ALA A 446 -30.00 -10.06 38.83
C ALA A 446 -28.66 -10.81 38.87
N VAL A 447 -27.81 -10.41 39.79
CA VAL A 447 -26.54 -11.05 40.13
C VAL A 447 -26.83 -12.30 40.98
N PRO A 448 -26.29 -13.49 40.65
CA PRO A 448 -26.08 -14.55 41.62
C PRO A 448 -24.63 -14.56 42.13
N THR A 449 -24.46 -14.33 43.39
CA THR A 449 -23.24 -14.62 44.13
C THR A 449 -23.00 -16.12 44.20
N ASN A 450 -21.90 -16.62 43.66
CA ASN A 450 -21.32 -17.89 44.10
C ASN A 450 -19.82 -17.86 44.04
N ARG A 451 -19.20 -17.94 45.23
CA ARG A 451 -17.80 -18.19 45.49
C ARG A 451 -17.53 -19.69 45.31
N ALA A 452 -16.51 -20.02 44.51
CA ALA A 452 -15.82 -21.31 44.61
C ALA A 452 -14.32 -21.15 44.23
N PRO A 453 -13.40 -22.05 44.63
CA PRO A 453 -12.12 -21.66 45.19
C PRO A 453 -10.96 -21.67 44.18
N ARG A 454 -9.87 -20.96 44.58
CA ARG A 454 -8.60 -20.87 43.87
C ARG A 454 -7.96 -22.24 43.65
N GLN A 455 -7.69 -22.60 42.38
CA GLN A 455 -6.73 -23.65 42.03
C GLN A 455 -5.42 -23.03 41.53
N ALA A 456 -4.32 -23.66 41.94
CA ALA A 456 -2.94 -23.22 41.75
C ALA A 456 -2.45 -23.38 40.30
N LEU A 457 -1.60 -22.45 39.89
CA LEU A 457 -0.88 -22.47 38.60
C LEU A 457 0.21 -23.56 38.58
N PRO A 458 0.41 -24.29 37.49
CA PRO A 458 1.56 -25.18 37.33
C PRO A 458 2.82 -24.44 36.85
N ARG A 459 3.95 -24.97 37.35
CA ARG A 459 5.32 -24.48 37.20
C ARG A 459 5.83 -24.45 35.74
N LYS A 460 6.71 -23.50 35.47
CA LYS A 460 7.52 -23.32 34.27
C LYS A 460 8.24 -24.62 33.85
N MET A 461 8.05 -25.03 32.60
CA MET A 461 8.91 -26.00 31.92
C MET A 461 10.04 -25.28 31.17
N THR A 462 11.26 -25.58 31.57
CA THR A 462 12.50 -25.18 30.89
C THR A 462 12.83 -26.20 29.79
N PHE A 463 12.89 -25.78 28.55
CA PHE A 463 13.42 -26.58 27.44
C PHE A 463 14.94 -26.46 27.37
N LYS A 464 15.67 -27.53 27.69
CA LYS A 464 17.10 -27.67 27.37
C LYS A 464 17.29 -28.10 25.94
N ARG A 465 17.96 -27.27 25.12
CA ARG A 465 18.49 -27.63 23.80
C ARG A 465 19.68 -28.60 24.02
N LYS A 466 19.58 -29.82 23.44
CA LYS A 466 20.73 -30.70 23.23
C LYS A 466 21.37 -30.33 21.87
N LEU A 467 22.61 -29.91 21.90
CA LEU A 467 23.52 -29.84 20.75
C LEU A 467 24.18 -31.22 20.65
N SER A 468 24.09 -31.83 19.46
CA SER A 468 24.92 -32.99 19.10
C SER A 468 26.06 -32.55 18.21
N PRO A 469 27.27 -33.10 18.34
CA PRO A 469 28.43 -32.68 17.59
C PRO A 469 28.51 -33.36 16.22
N LEU A 470 28.95 -32.58 15.22
CA LEU A 470 29.33 -33.05 13.89
C LEU A 470 30.68 -33.77 13.98
N VAL A 471 30.73 -34.98 13.47
CA VAL A 471 31.94 -35.75 13.18
C VAL A 471 32.29 -35.52 11.70
N PRO A 472 33.55 -35.28 11.32
CA PRO A 472 33.98 -35.27 9.93
C PRO A 472 34.33 -36.68 9.47
N GLU A 473 33.87 -37.08 8.30
CA GLU A 473 34.42 -38.23 7.56
C GLU A 473 35.08 -37.76 6.26
N GLU A 474 36.11 -38.45 5.91
CA GLU A 474 37.18 -38.31 4.92
C GLU A 474 36.75 -38.00 3.45
#